data_64ccf935488bbf468aaeddf43d5239f4
#
_entry.id   64ccf935488bbf468aaeddf43d5239f4
#
_cell.length_a   1.000
_cell.length_b   1.000
_cell.length_c   1.000
_cell.angle_alpha   90.00
_cell.angle_beta   90.00
_cell.angle_gamma   90.00
#
_symmetry.space_group_name_H-M   'P 1'
#
loop_
_entity.id
_entity.type
_entity.pdbx_description
1 polymer ?
#
loop_
_entity_poly.entity_id
_entity_poly.type
_entity_poly.pdbx_seq_one_letter_code
_entity_poly.pdbx_strand_id
1 'polypeptide(L)'
;MTSAAAGLFLVAPAGLSPLLAARLGALLQRRLLDPLPGSAQAPEQQLQQLLDLPGGWLQPLAVDPASDVSERVPASCWAELLGAWRFRTCLLVSEEDRRSGRARSQVVLLQHYKVPLLGVVQCGGPWQPHARRRDGLPWLGWLADDQADPVEALEEEQELQRLLRLRLGPAGL
;
A
#
# COMPACT_ATOMS: atom_id res chain seq x y z
N MET A 1 -7.03 20.92 13.84
CA MET A 1 -6.06 20.18 13.00
C MET A 1 -6.56 18.74 12.90
N THR A 2 -7.31 18.46 11.85
CA THR A 2 -7.91 17.14 11.59
C THR A 2 -6.80 16.15 11.27
N SER A 3 -6.79 15.05 11.97
CA SER A 3 -5.76 14.00 11.90
C SER A 3 -5.82 13.27 10.56
N ALA A 4 -5.09 13.76 9.56
CA ALA A 4 -4.79 13.00 8.33
C ALA A 4 -4.03 11.69 8.60
N ALA A 5 -3.86 11.37 9.89
CA ALA A 5 -3.01 10.29 10.39
C ALA A 5 -3.68 8.91 10.43
N ALA A 6 -5.00 8.83 10.22
CA ALA A 6 -5.72 7.57 10.48
C ALA A 6 -5.76 6.59 9.30
N GLY A 7 -5.60 7.06 8.07
CA GLY A 7 -5.75 6.25 6.86
C GLY A 7 -4.45 5.69 6.27
N LEU A 8 -4.57 4.58 5.54
CA LEU A 8 -3.49 3.97 4.79
C LEU A 8 -3.99 3.50 3.43
N PHE A 9 -3.36 3.97 2.37
CA PHE A 9 -3.55 3.44 1.02
C PHE A 9 -2.73 2.16 0.82
N LEU A 10 -3.38 1.15 0.26
CA LEU A 10 -2.77 -0.10 -0.18
C LEU A 10 -2.70 -0.08 -1.71
N VAL A 11 -1.57 0.35 -2.25
CA VAL A 11 -1.34 0.42 -3.70
C VAL A 11 -0.84 -0.93 -4.19
N ALA A 12 -1.58 -1.56 -5.09
CA ALA A 12 -1.29 -2.89 -5.63
C ALA A 12 -1.38 -2.87 -7.16
N PRO A 13 -0.31 -2.58 -7.87
CA PRO A 13 -0.29 -2.40 -9.33
C PRO A 13 -0.70 -3.62 -10.13
N ALA A 14 -0.40 -4.81 -9.64
CA ALA A 14 -0.82 -6.09 -10.25
C ALA A 14 -2.24 -6.51 -9.86
N GLY A 15 -2.97 -5.64 -9.14
CA GLY A 15 -4.24 -5.98 -8.51
C GLY A 15 -4.07 -6.45 -7.07
N LEU A 16 -5.11 -6.31 -6.29
CA LEU A 16 -5.16 -6.75 -4.89
C LEU A 16 -6.27 -7.77 -4.72
N SER A 17 -5.90 -8.97 -4.34
CA SER A 17 -6.88 -9.99 -3.94
C SER A 17 -7.70 -9.48 -2.76
N PRO A 18 -9.05 -9.61 -2.78
CA PRO A 18 -9.90 -9.28 -1.64
C PRO A 18 -9.48 -9.99 -0.35
N LEU A 19 -8.97 -11.21 -0.46
CA LEU A 19 -8.47 -11.99 0.67
C LEU A 19 -7.24 -11.34 1.30
N LEU A 20 -6.27 -10.90 0.50
CA LEU A 20 -5.08 -10.21 1.00
C LEU A 20 -5.43 -8.85 1.63
N ALA A 21 -6.37 -8.11 1.04
CA ALA A 21 -6.85 -6.86 1.61
C ALA A 21 -7.52 -7.08 2.97
N ALA A 22 -8.39 -8.08 3.07
CA ALA A 22 -9.05 -8.45 4.32
C ALA A 22 -8.04 -8.91 5.39
N ARG A 23 -7.03 -9.69 4.99
CA ARG A 23 -5.96 -10.16 5.89
C ARG A 23 -5.16 -8.98 6.45
N LEU A 24 -4.80 -8.00 5.63
CA LEU A 24 -4.17 -6.76 6.10
C LEU A 24 -5.08 -5.94 7.02
N GLY A 25 -6.37 -5.88 6.71
CA GLY A 25 -7.37 -5.24 7.56
C GLY A 25 -7.42 -5.85 8.96
N ALA A 26 -7.48 -7.17 9.03
CA ALA A 26 -7.47 -7.91 10.28
C ALA A 26 -6.14 -7.73 11.05
N LEU A 27 -5.01 -7.84 10.35
CA LEU A 27 -3.68 -7.68 10.91
C LEU A 27 -3.48 -6.31 11.57
N LEU A 28 -3.97 -5.25 10.93
CA LEU A 28 -3.85 -3.88 11.41
C LEU A 28 -5.04 -3.41 12.28
N GLN A 29 -6.07 -4.25 12.41
CA GLN A 29 -7.32 -3.89 13.10
C GLN A 29 -7.94 -2.60 12.57
N ARG A 30 -7.93 -2.46 11.22
CA ARG A 30 -8.44 -1.29 10.52
C ARG A 30 -9.62 -1.65 9.63
N ARG A 31 -10.55 -0.71 9.49
CA ARG A 31 -11.67 -0.85 8.58
C ARG A 31 -11.17 -0.89 7.13
N LEU A 32 -11.45 -1.97 6.43
CA LEU A 32 -11.22 -2.06 4.99
C LEU A 32 -12.36 -1.34 4.26
N LEU A 33 -11.99 -0.44 3.36
CA LEU A 33 -12.92 0.26 2.47
C LEU A 33 -13.03 -0.46 1.13
N ASP A 34 -14.08 -0.16 0.39
CA ASP A 34 -14.22 -0.66 -0.97
C ASP A 34 -13.09 -0.11 -1.87
N PRO A 35 -12.57 -0.92 -2.81
CA PRO A 35 -11.51 -0.46 -3.70
C PRO A 35 -11.94 0.77 -4.50
N LEU A 36 -11.04 1.76 -4.61
CA LEU A 36 -11.26 2.86 -5.53
C LEU A 36 -11.15 2.38 -6.98
N PRO A 37 -12.03 2.84 -7.87
CA PRO A 37 -11.91 2.58 -9.29
C PRO A 37 -10.62 3.19 -9.84
N GLY A 38 -10.03 2.54 -10.84
CA GLY A 38 -8.81 3.01 -11.50
C GLY A 38 -8.95 4.39 -12.16
N SER A 39 -10.16 4.70 -12.66
CA SER A 39 -10.52 6.04 -13.12
C SER A 39 -11.67 6.58 -12.26
N ALA A 40 -11.49 7.75 -11.67
CA ALA A 40 -12.48 8.39 -10.83
C ALA A 40 -13.09 9.61 -11.54
N GLN A 41 -14.41 9.78 -11.43
CA GLN A 41 -15.08 10.96 -12.00
C GLN A 41 -14.78 12.25 -11.22
N ALA A 42 -14.56 12.12 -9.91
CA ALA A 42 -14.23 13.22 -9.02
C ALA A 42 -13.23 12.75 -7.94
N PRO A 43 -11.96 12.50 -8.31
CA PRO A 43 -10.97 11.91 -7.41
C PRO A 43 -10.74 12.77 -6.17
N GLU A 44 -10.70 14.06 -6.32
CA GLU A 44 -10.48 15.00 -5.21
C GLU A 44 -11.61 14.96 -4.17
N GLN A 45 -12.86 14.86 -4.62
CA GLN A 45 -14.00 14.69 -3.71
C GLN A 45 -13.92 13.38 -2.93
N GLN A 46 -13.54 12.28 -3.61
CA GLN A 46 -13.38 10.98 -2.97
C GLN A 46 -12.25 11.03 -1.94
N LEU A 47 -11.13 11.65 -2.26
CA LEU A 47 -10.01 11.81 -1.33
C LEU A 47 -10.38 12.70 -0.15
N GLN A 48 -11.15 13.78 -0.37
CA GLN A 48 -11.66 14.61 0.72
C GLN A 48 -12.56 13.82 1.67
N GLN A 49 -13.48 13.01 1.14
CA GLN A 49 -14.34 12.15 1.94
C GLN A 49 -13.55 11.17 2.82
N LEU A 50 -12.43 10.64 2.31
CA LEU A 50 -11.54 9.76 3.08
C LEU A 50 -10.89 10.49 4.27
N LEU A 51 -10.53 11.77 4.12
CA LEU A 51 -9.97 12.56 5.22
C LEU A 51 -10.99 12.80 6.34
N ASP A 52 -12.27 12.86 6.00
CA ASP A 52 -13.35 13.11 6.94
C ASP A 52 -13.81 11.84 7.66
N LEU A 53 -13.32 10.65 7.25
CA LEU A 53 -13.68 9.39 7.90
C LEU A 53 -13.04 9.28 9.29
N PRO A 54 -13.85 8.92 10.30
CA PRO A 54 -13.32 8.66 11.64
C PRO A 54 -12.59 7.32 11.72
N GLY A 55 -11.59 7.24 12.59
CA GLY A 55 -10.86 6.03 12.90
C GLY A 55 -9.82 5.63 11.84
N GLY A 56 -9.23 4.47 12.05
CA GLY A 56 -8.23 3.91 11.13
C GLY A 56 -8.89 3.13 9.99
N TRP A 57 -8.54 3.45 8.75
CA TRP A 57 -9.04 2.76 7.57
C TRP A 57 -7.92 2.34 6.62
N LEU A 58 -8.22 1.34 5.79
CA LEU A 58 -7.40 0.88 4.68
C LEU A 58 -8.15 1.13 3.37
N GLN A 59 -7.54 1.83 2.44
CA GLN A 59 -8.09 2.09 1.12
C GLN A 59 -7.31 1.31 0.05
N PRO A 60 -7.87 0.23 -0.48
CA PRO A 60 -7.27 -0.47 -1.61
C PRO A 60 -7.30 0.39 -2.87
N LEU A 61 -6.18 0.42 -3.58
CA LEU A 61 -6.01 1.04 -4.89
C LEU A 61 -5.29 0.04 -5.81
N ALA A 62 -6.09 -0.73 -6.55
CA ALA A 62 -5.61 -1.83 -7.39
C ALA A 62 -5.25 -1.33 -8.80
N VAL A 63 -4.37 -0.32 -8.87
CA VAL A 63 -3.92 0.29 -10.12
C VAL A 63 -2.42 0.58 -10.08
N ASP A 64 -1.83 0.74 -11.24
CA ASP A 64 -0.48 1.27 -11.35
C ASP A 64 -0.49 2.75 -10.91
N PRO A 65 0.34 3.16 -9.94
CA PRO A 65 0.38 4.54 -9.47
C PRO A 65 0.79 5.54 -10.55
N ALA A 66 1.34 5.10 -11.68
CA ALA A 66 1.61 5.93 -12.85
C ALA A 66 0.37 6.14 -13.73
N SER A 67 -0.72 5.40 -13.50
CA SER A 67 -1.94 5.52 -14.30
C SER A 67 -2.62 6.86 -14.08
N ASP A 68 -3.21 7.40 -15.16
CA ASP A 68 -4.04 8.60 -15.07
C ASP A 68 -5.24 8.39 -14.15
N VAL A 69 -5.52 9.37 -13.33
CA VAL A 69 -6.62 9.33 -12.35
C VAL A 69 -7.97 9.50 -13.04
N SER A 70 -8.01 10.24 -14.13
CA SER A 70 -9.23 10.58 -14.84
C SER A 70 -8.96 10.84 -16.32
N GLU A 71 -9.84 10.35 -17.17
CA GLU A 71 -9.81 10.68 -18.61
C GLU A 71 -10.09 12.17 -18.90
N ARG A 72 -10.71 12.88 -17.93
CA ARG A 72 -11.08 14.28 -18.09
C ARG A 72 -9.98 15.26 -17.72
N VAL A 73 -9.02 14.83 -16.90
CA VAL A 73 -7.88 15.65 -16.49
C VAL A 73 -6.62 14.86 -16.85
N PRO A 74 -6.20 14.90 -18.13
CA PRO A 74 -4.94 14.29 -18.52
C PRO A 74 -3.79 14.94 -17.78
N ALA A 75 -2.82 14.13 -17.40
CA ALA A 75 -1.57 14.49 -16.72
C ALA A 75 -1.55 14.45 -15.18
N SER A 76 -2.60 14.04 -14.50
CA SER A 76 -2.52 13.74 -13.06
C SER A 76 -2.55 12.22 -12.85
N CYS A 77 -1.47 11.66 -12.35
CA CYS A 77 -1.41 10.25 -11.97
C CYS A 77 -1.73 10.04 -10.49
N TRP A 78 -2.03 8.80 -10.11
CA TRP A 78 -2.34 8.47 -8.71
C TRP A 78 -1.19 8.78 -7.76
N ALA A 79 0.06 8.59 -8.18
CA ALA A 79 1.22 8.94 -7.37
C ALA A 79 1.26 10.44 -7.03
N GLU A 80 0.94 11.29 -8.00
CA GLU A 80 0.88 12.74 -7.80
C GLU A 80 -0.20 13.13 -6.78
N LEU A 81 -1.42 12.59 -6.93
CA LEU A 81 -2.51 12.87 -5.98
C LEU A 81 -2.19 12.38 -4.57
N LEU A 82 -1.70 11.14 -4.43
CA LEU A 82 -1.31 10.60 -3.12
C LEU A 82 -0.23 11.45 -2.45
N GLY A 83 0.71 11.99 -3.23
CA GLY A 83 1.75 12.89 -2.76
C GLY A 83 1.21 14.27 -2.36
N ALA A 84 0.38 14.88 -3.21
CA ALA A 84 -0.22 16.20 -2.97
C ALA A 84 -1.09 16.19 -1.70
N TRP A 85 -1.88 15.15 -1.49
CA TRP A 85 -2.75 14.98 -0.33
C TRP A 85 -2.05 14.36 0.89
N ARG A 86 -0.76 14.01 0.75
CA ARG A 86 0.06 13.45 1.83
C ARG A 86 -0.51 12.18 2.44
N PHE A 87 -1.18 11.35 1.63
CA PHE A 87 -1.71 10.06 2.10
C PHE A 87 -0.59 9.06 2.36
N ARG A 88 -0.61 8.47 3.54
CA ARG A 88 0.26 7.35 3.88
C ARG A 88 -0.03 6.18 2.95
N THR A 89 1.00 5.58 2.40
CA THR A 89 0.88 4.56 1.37
C THR A 89 1.78 3.37 1.69
N CYS A 90 1.26 2.17 1.49
CA CYS A 90 2.00 0.93 1.47
C CYS A 90 1.92 0.35 0.06
N LEU A 91 3.06 0.02 -0.53
CA LEU A 91 3.12 -0.60 -1.85
C LEU A 91 3.12 -2.13 -1.69
N LEU A 92 2.13 -2.78 -2.31
CA LEU A 92 1.99 -4.23 -2.33
C LEU A 92 2.47 -4.75 -3.67
N VAL A 93 3.42 -5.65 -3.68
CA VAL A 93 4.05 -6.15 -4.90
C VAL A 93 4.10 -7.68 -4.92
N SER A 94 3.91 -8.24 -6.09
CA SER A 94 4.13 -9.66 -6.35
C SER A 94 5.62 -9.98 -6.53
N GLU A 95 5.97 -11.25 -6.52
CA GLU A 95 7.32 -11.69 -6.89
C GLU A 95 7.65 -11.32 -8.34
N GLU A 96 6.67 -11.31 -9.24
CA GLU A 96 6.85 -10.89 -10.64
C GLU A 96 7.16 -9.40 -10.74
N ASP A 97 6.46 -8.53 -10.00
CA ASP A 97 6.76 -7.09 -9.95
C ASP A 97 8.19 -6.82 -9.48
N ARG A 98 8.66 -7.64 -8.53
CA ARG A 98 10.04 -7.57 -8.07
C ARG A 98 11.04 -7.96 -9.15
N ARG A 99 10.81 -9.13 -9.81
CA ARG A 99 11.71 -9.66 -10.84
C ARG A 99 11.79 -8.78 -12.08
N SER A 100 10.68 -8.22 -12.50
CA SER A 100 10.60 -7.31 -13.65
C SER A 100 11.18 -5.92 -13.39
N GLY A 101 11.51 -5.60 -12.12
CA GLY A 101 11.96 -4.26 -11.73
C GLY A 101 10.84 -3.25 -11.55
N ARG A 102 9.57 -3.64 -11.77
CA ARG A 102 8.40 -2.77 -11.62
C ARG A 102 8.30 -2.22 -10.20
N ALA A 103 8.51 -3.05 -9.18
CA ALA A 103 8.50 -2.61 -7.78
C ALA A 103 9.46 -1.43 -7.53
N ARG A 104 10.67 -1.49 -8.11
CA ARG A 104 11.66 -0.40 -7.99
C ARG A 104 11.20 0.87 -8.69
N SER A 105 10.70 0.75 -9.91
CA SER A 105 10.18 1.90 -10.66
C SER A 105 9.05 2.60 -9.92
N GLN A 106 8.15 1.84 -9.30
CA GLN A 106 7.04 2.39 -8.53
C GLN A 106 7.48 3.07 -7.23
N VAL A 107 8.46 2.50 -6.52
CA VAL A 107 9.04 3.17 -5.34
C VAL A 107 9.66 4.51 -5.74
N VAL A 108 10.43 4.55 -6.83
CA VAL A 108 11.03 5.79 -7.35
C VAL A 108 9.96 6.81 -7.71
N LEU A 109 8.89 6.39 -8.39
CA LEU A 109 7.76 7.25 -8.75
C LEU A 109 7.07 7.84 -7.52
N LEU A 110 6.73 7.00 -6.53
CA LEU A 110 6.09 7.44 -5.29
C LEU A 110 6.98 8.41 -4.51
N GLN A 111 8.29 8.17 -4.48
CA GLN A 111 9.26 9.07 -3.86
C GLN A 111 9.38 10.40 -4.62
N HIS A 112 9.36 10.37 -5.96
CA HIS A 112 9.38 11.57 -6.80
C HIS A 112 8.24 12.53 -6.46
N TYR A 113 7.03 12.00 -6.31
CA TYR A 113 5.85 12.76 -5.89
C TYR A 113 5.74 12.96 -4.37
N LYS A 114 6.78 12.61 -3.61
CA LYS A 114 6.83 12.81 -2.14
C LYS A 114 5.68 12.14 -1.39
N VAL A 115 5.19 11.02 -1.92
CA VAL A 115 4.19 10.21 -1.23
C VAL A 115 4.78 9.72 0.10
N PRO A 116 4.05 9.84 1.23
CA PRO A 116 4.46 9.27 2.50
C PRO A 116 4.46 7.74 2.46
N LEU A 117 5.44 7.15 1.77
CA LEU A 117 5.57 5.71 1.58
C LEU A 117 6.05 5.07 2.88
N LEU A 118 5.20 4.22 3.50
CA LEU A 118 5.57 3.44 4.67
C LEU A 118 6.58 2.35 4.32
N GLY A 119 6.42 1.75 3.16
CA GLY A 119 7.31 0.74 2.62
C GLY A 119 6.62 -0.19 1.64
N VAL A 120 7.32 -1.29 1.35
CA VAL A 120 6.92 -2.30 0.39
C VAL A 120 6.62 -3.61 1.11
N VAL A 121 5.52 -4.26 0.76
CA VAL A 121 5.17 -5.61 1.22
C VAL A 121 5.14 -6.54 0.03
N GLN A 122 5.86 -7.64 0.10
CA GLN A 122 5.75 -8.69 -0.89
C GLN A 122 4.52 -9.54 -0.60
N CYS A 123 3.72 -9.82 -1.63
CA CYS A 123 2.54 -10.67 -1.56
C CYS A 123 2.82 -11.97 -2.32
N GLY A 124 2.85 -13.08 -1.59
CA GLY A 124 3.12 -14.41 -2.13
C GLY A 124 4.56 -14.64 -2.61
N GLY A 125 4.78 -15.83 -3.15
CA GLY A 125 6.08 -16.29 -3.63
C GLY A 125 7.13 -16.45 -2.53
N PRO A 126 8.36 -16.87 -2.87
CA PRO A 126 9.38 -17.15 -1.88
C PRO A 126 9.91 -15.88 -1.23
N TRP A 127 9.97 -15.88 0.09
CA TRP A 127 10.54 -14.80 0.87
C TRP A 127 12.02 -15.04 1.14
N GLN A 128 12.85 -14.08 0.78
CA GLN A 128 14.30 -14.13 0.95
C GLN A 128 14.81 -12.87 1.66
N PRO A 129 14.77 -12.79 2.99
CA PRO A 129 15.09 -11.58 3.76
C PRO A 129 16.46 -10.99 3.44
N HIS A 130 17.48 -11.85 3.26
CA HIS A 130 18.83 -11.40 2.94
C HIS A 130 18.92 -10.74 1.54
N ALA A 131 18.21 -11.26 0.55
CA ALA A 131 18.15 -10.66 -0.77
C ALA A 131 17.41 -9.31 -0.73
N ARG A 132 16.32 -9.22 0.07
CA ARG A 132 15.53 -8.00 0.23
C ARG A 132 16.32 -6.87 0.90
N ARG A 133 17.21 -7.19 1.84
CA ARG A 133 18.08 -6.17 2.45
C ARG A 133 19.09 -5.57 1.49
N ARG A 134 19.44 -6.28 0.41
CA ARG A 134 20.46 -5.86 -0.56
C ARG A 134 19.90 -5.11 -1.76
N ASP A 135 18.60 -5.26 -2.05
CA ASP A 135 18.01 -4.65 -3.24
C ASP A 135 17.69 -3.15 -3.11
N GLY A 136 17.84 -2.60 -1.91
CA GLY A 136 17.71 -1.17 -1.63
C GLY A 136 16.27 -0.67 -1.57
N LEU A 137 15.28 -1.54 -1.60
CA LEU A 137 13.88 -1.17 -1.43
C LEU A 137 13.49 -1.11 0.06
N PRO A 138 12.55 -0.24 0.45
CA PRO A 138 12.11 -0.10 1.84
C PRO A 138 11.14 -1.22 2.24
N TRP A 139 11.60 -2.48 2.26
CA TRP A 139 10.79 -3.63 2.61
C TRP A 139 10.27 -3.55 4.04
N LEU A 140 9.00 -3.89 4.22
CA LEU A 140 8.35 -4.06 5.52
C LEU A 140 8.21 -5.53 5.90
N GLY A 141 8.04 -6.39 4.91
CA GLY A 141 7.85 -7.81 5.13
C GLY A 141 7.11 -8.51 4.01
N TRP A 142 6.53 -9.61 4.35
CA TRP A 142 5.92 -10.55 3.44
C TRP A 142 4.54 -11.02 3.94
N LEU A 143 3.60 -11.12 3.01
CA LEU A 143 2.33 -11.83 3.19
C LEU A 143 2.40 -13.11 2.39
N ALA A 144 2.53 -14.22 3.08
CA ALA A 144 2.63 -15.54 2.48
C ALA A 144 1.37 -15.90 1.68
N ASP A 145 1.56 -16.71 0.65
CA ASP A 145 0.47 -17.44 -0.01
C ASP A 145 0.22 -18.79 0.67
N ASP A 146 -0.73 -19.55 0.16
CA ASP A 146 -1.14 -20.86 0.72
C ASP A 146 -0.08 -21.97 0.54
N GLN A 147 1.02 -21.68 -0.17
CA GLN A 147 2.11 -22.63 -0.41
C GLN A 147 3.26 -22.47 0.57
N ALA A 148 3.22 -21.46 1.41
CA ALA A 148 4.26 -21.17 2.38
C ALA A 148 4.20 -22.10 3.60
N ASP A 149 5.34 -22.27 4.28
CA ASP A 149 5.36 -22.90 5.59
C ASP A 149 4.52 -22.07 6.58
N PRO A 150 3.55 -22.69 7.28
CA PRO A 150 2.65 -21.93 8.16
C PRO A 150 3.35 -21.26 9.34
N VAL A 151 4.45 -21.82 9.83
CA VAL A 151 5.21 -21.26 10.96
C VAL A 151 5.97 -20.01 10.50
N GLU A 152 6.70 -20.15 9.38
CA GLU A 152 7.40 -19.01 8.77
C GLU A 152 6.44 -17.88 8.41
N ALA A 153 5.29 -18.23 7.80
CA ALA A 153 4.26 -17.25 7.44
C ALA A 153 3.73 -16.47 8.65
N LEU A 154 3.50 -17.15 9.77
CA LEU A 154 3.02 -16.52 11.00
C LEU A 154 4.07 -15.58 11.62
N GLU A 155 5.33 -16.00 11.67
CA GLU A 155 6.42 -15.20 12.22
C GLU A 155 6.62 -13.90 11.40
N GLU A 156 6.66 -14.03 10.08
CA GLU A 156 6.80 -12.88 9.17
C GLU A 156 5.60 -11.93 9.22
N GLU A 157 4.38 -12.45 9.37
CA GLU A 157 3.21 -11.59 9.57
C GLU A 157 3.24 -10.80 10.88
N GLN A 158 3.69 -11.42 11.96
CA GLN A 158 3.82 -10.73 13.24
C GLN A 158 4.86 -9.61 13.15
N GLU A 159 5.97 -9.85 12.48
CA GLU A 159 6.99 -8.82 12.25
C GLU A 159 6.48 -7.71 11.34
N LEU A 160 5.78 -8.05 10.26
CA LEU A 160 5.13 -7.08 9.37
C LEU A 160 4.14 -6.20 10.15
N GLN A 161 3.29 -6.82 11.00
CA GLN A 161 2.36 -6.10 11.86
C GLN A 161 3.09 -5.11 12.77
N ARG A 162 4.15 -5.56 13.42
CA ARG A 162 4.97 -4.74 14.32
C ARG A 162 5.56 -3.55 13.59
N LEU A 163 6.15 -3.77 12.41
CA LEU A 163 6.76 -2.70 11.61
C LEU A 163 5.74 -1.69 11.08
N LEU A 164 4.60 -2.17 10.59
CA LEU A 164 3.52 -1.30 10.14
C LEU A 164 2.98 -0.42 11.27
N ARG A 165 2.74 -1.00 12.45
CA ARG A 165 2.30 -0.24 13.63
C ARG A 165 3.32 0.79 14.07
N LEU A 166 4.61 0.44 14.07
CA LEU A 166 5.68 1.37 14.40
C LEU A 166 5.72 2.56 13.44
N ARG A 167 5.58 2.32 12.14
CA ARG A 167 5.62 3.38 11.11
C ARG A 167 4.33 4.20 11.03
N LEU A 168 3.19 3.60 11.36
CA LEU A 168 1.93 4.34 11.45
C LEU A 168 1.90 5.28 12.66
N GLY A 169 2.65 4.97 13.72
CA GLY A 169 2.69 5.74 14.95
C GLY A 169 1.42 5.61 15.81
N PRO A 170 1.43 6.15 17.03
CA PRO A 170 0.34 5.99 18.00
C PRO A 170 -0.98 6.65 17.57
N ALA A 171 -0.94 7.66 16.71
CA ALA A 171 -2.16 8.30 16.19
C ALA A 171 -2.84 7.50 15.08
N GLY A 172 -2.33 6.36 14.73
CA GLY A 172 -2.85 5.49 13.69
C GLY A 172 -3.57 4.23 14.20
N LEU A 173 -3.83 4.13 15.51
CA LEU A 173 -4.61 3.07 16.14
C LEU A 173 -5.99 3.57 16.50
#